data_39b4379d5c1bdea08caeb300de21db8d
#
_entry.id   39b4379d5c1bdea08caeb300de21db8d
#
_cell.length_a   1.000
_cell.length_b   1.000
_cell.length_c   1.000
_cell.angle_alpha   90.00
_cell.angle_beta   90.00
_cell.angle_gamma   90.00
#
_symmetry.space_group_name_H-M   'P 1'
#
loop_
_entity.id
_entity.type
_entity.pdbx_description
1 polymer ?
#
loop_
_entity_poly.entity_id
_entity_poly.type
_entity_poly.pdbx_seq_one_letter_code
_entity_poly.pdbx_strand_id
1 'polypeptide(L)'
;MKTIRNYLYAALLAASALNFAPTLASAQEAAKGKFTLTHEAHLGNATLAAGDYAFSFDPDNGTRMLSISKLSGARTGYMVLVSDTEDPKPSDQNRLILEATTDGSYISAMQLPEFGMTLRFTVPSHTTERQIAKAGTTATASGQ
;
A
#
# COMPACT_ATOMS: atom_id res chain seq x y z
N MET A 1 -30.14 32.93 -46.32
CA MET A 1 -29.98 31.50 -46.08
C MET A 1 -28.54 31.04 -45.79
N LYS A 2 -27.52 31.82 -46.11
CA LYS A 2 -26.13 31.46 -45.78
C LYS A 2 -25.79 31.55 -44.27
N THR A 3 -26.46 32.41 -43.53
CA THR A 3 -26.24 32.62 -42.08
C THR A 3 -26.70 31.46 -41.23
N ILE A 4 -27.82 30.84 -41.56
CA ILE A 4 -28.36 29.70 -40.76
C ILE A 4 -27.45 28.48 -40.85
N ARG A 5 -26.82 28.28 -41.98
CA ARG A 5 -25.91 27.14 -42.22
C ARG A 5 -24.63 27.27 -41.40
N ASN A 6 -24.13 28.49 -41.22
CA ASN A 6 -22.94 28.75 -40.38
C ASN A 6 -23.20 28.51 -38.86
N TYR A 7 -24.41 28.84 -38.40
CA TYR A 7 -24.80 28.55 -37.01
C TYR A 7 -25.00 27.06 -36.76
N LEU A 8 -25.44 26.29 -37.76
CA LEU A 8 -25.57 24.85 -37.63
C LEU A 8 -24.22 24.16 -37.50
N TYR A 9 -23.20 24.61 -38.22
CA TYR A 9 -21.83 24.11 -38.10
C TYR A 9 -21.19 24.51 -36.77
N ALA A 10 -21.43 25.69 -36.26
CA ALA A 10 -20.95 26.17 -34.97
C ALA A 10 -21.59 25.39 -33.83
N ALA A 11 -22.88 25.07 -33.91
CA ALA A 11 -23.58 24.25 -32.93
C ALA A 11 -23.10 22.78 -32.95
N LEU A 12 -22.77 22.23 -34.11
CA LEU A 12 -22.25 20.86 -34.25
C LEU A 12 -20.82 20.74 -33.68
N LEU A 13 -19.98 21.76 -33.85
CA LEU A 13 -18.64 21.81 -33.29
C LEU A 13 -18.65 21.99 -31.77
N ALA A 14 -19.61 22.77 -31.24
CA ALA A 14 -19.77 22.93 -29.80
C ALA A 14 -20.27 21.62 -29.11
N ALA A 15 -21.12 20.85 -29.80
CA ALA A 15 -21.60 19.56 -29.27
C ALA A 15 -20.52 18.47 -29.26
N SER A 16 -19.55 18.52 -30.19
CA SER A 16 -18.45 17.56 -30.24
C SER A 16 -17.35 17.82 -29.18
N ALA A 17 -17.24 19.03 -28.65
CA ALA A 17 -16.28 19.38 -27.63
C ALA A 17 -16.67 18.87 -26.22
N LEU A 18 -17.93 18.49 -25.99
CA LEU A 18 -18.43 17.99 -24.72
C LEU A 18 -18.18 16.49 -24.47
N ASN A 19 -17.71 15.76 -25.49
CA ASN A 19 -17.43 14.32 -25.37
C ASN A 19 -15.98 13.97 -25.00
N PHE A 20 -15.11 14.96 -24.87
CA PHE A 20 -13.77 14.82 -24.28
C PHE A 20 -13.76 15.34 -22.84
N ALA A 21 -14.68 14.85 -22.00
CA ALA A 21 -14.38 14.83 -20.59
C ALA A 21 -13.19 13.84 -20.46
N PRO A 22 -11.99 14.28 -20.04
CA PRO A 22 -10.99 13.33 -19.64
C PRO A 22 -11.63 12.53 -18.52
N THR A 23 -11.86 11.24 -18.76
CA THR A 23 -12.00 10.33 -17.64
C THR A 23 -10.69 10.50 -16.89
N LEU A 24 -10.75 11.23 -15.78
CA LEU A 24 -9.71 11.19 -14.78
C LEU A 24 -9.66 9.73 -14.36
N ALA A 25 -8.87 8.94 -15.07
CA ALA A 25 -8.42 7.68 -14.56
C ALA A 25 -7.77 8.06 -13.24
N SER A 26 -8.44 7.74 -12.14
CA SER A 26 -7.86 7.80 -10.82
C SER A 26 -6.71 6.79 -10.86
N ALA A 27 -5.53 7.24 -11.29
CA ALA A 27 -4.30 6.51 -11.07
C ALA A 27 -4.24 6.36 -9.55
N GLN A 28 -4.40 5.14 -9.07
CA GLN A 28 -4.39 4.88 -7.65
C GLN A 28 -2.97 5.22 -7.19
N GLU A 29 -2.85 6.32 -6.47
CA GLU A 29 -1.55 6.84 -6.05
C GLU A 29 -0.81 5.77 -5.25
N ALA A 30 0.47 5.56 -5.55
CA ALA A 30 1.29 4.60 -4.84
C ALA A 30 1.23 4.85 -3.33
N ALA A 31 0.86 3.81 -2.57
CA ALA A 31 0.81 3.88 -1.11
C ALA A 31 2.23 4.02 -0.56
N LYS A 32 2.51 5.10 0.16
CA LYS A 32 3.82 5.38 0.77
C LYS A 32 3.65 5.75 2.23
N GLY A 33 4.59 5.29 3.05
CA GLY A 33 4.55 5.62 4.48
C GLY A 33 5.81 5.17 5.20
N LYS A 34 5.76 5.25 6.52
CA LYS A 34 6.85 4.86 7.41
C LYS A 34 6.30 4.00 8.53
N PHE A 35 7.14 3.13 9.07
CA PHE A 35 6.85 2.37 10.27
C PHE A 35 8.13 2.12 11.08
N THR A 36 7.98 1.86 12.36
CA THR A 36 9.07 1.52 13.26
C THR A 36 8.86 0.11 13.81
N LEU A 37 9.90 -0.71 13.72
CA LEU A 37 9.96 -2.01 14.40
C LEU A 37 10.80 -1.87 15.67
N THR A 38 10.25 -2.26 16.80
CA THR A 38 10.97 -2.31 18.09
C THR A 38 11.79 -3.58 18.24
N HIS A 39 11.43 -4.63 17.50
CA HIS A 39 12.09 -5.94 17.50
C HIS A 39 12.23 -6.44 16.07
N GLU A 40 13.12 -7.40 15.87
CA GLU A 40 13.26 -8.07 14.59
C GLU A 40 11.95 -8.77 14.19
N ALA A 41 11.59 -8.64 12.92
CA ALA A 41 10.42 -9.33 12.36
C ALA A 41 10.72 -9.81 10.94
N HIS A 42 10.08 -10.88 10.55
CA HIS A 42 10.14 -11.42 9.19
C HIS A 42 9.00 -10.86 8.34
N LEU A 43 9.31 -10.53 7.10
CA LEU A 43 8.34 -10.09 6.11
C LEU A 43 8.57 -10.83 4.80
N GLY A 44 7.74 -11.82 4.52
CA GLY A 44 8.02 -12.79 3.47
C GLY A 44 9.37 -13.47 3.70
N ASN A 45 10.28 -13.34 2.75
CA ASN A 45 11.63 -13.91 2.84
C ASN A 45 12.67 -12.94 3.44
N ALA A 46 12.28 -11.72 3.80
CA ALA A 46 13.17 -10.72 4.35
C ALA A 46 13.12 -10.71 5.87
N THR A 47 14.28 -10.56 6.50
CA THR A 47 14.39 -10.34 7.96
C THR A 47 14.68 -8.86 8.18
N LEU A 48 13.76 -8.18 8.87
CA LEU A 48 13.83 -6.76 9.19
C LEU A 48 14.29 -6.62 10.64
N ALA A 49 15.47 -6.06 10.86
CA ALA A 49 15.94 -5.73 12.20
C ALA A 49 15.11 -4.60 12.82
N ALA A 50 15.17 -4.41 14.13
CA ALA A 50 14.58 -3.25 14.78
C ALA A 50 15.07 -1.94 14.13
N GLY A 51 14.19 -0.95 14.00
CA GLY A 51 14.52 0.35 13.41
C GLY A 51 13.37 0.97 12.61
N ASP A 52 13.67 2.08 11.96
CA ASP A 52 12.71 2.85 11.16
C ASP A 52 12.81 2.47 9.69
N TYR A 53 11.65 2.31 9.07
CA TYR A 53 11.51 1.91 7.68
C TYR A 53 10.54 2.82 6.92
N ALA A 54 10.85 3.07 5.65
CA ALA A 54 9.91 3.60 4.69
C ALA A 54 9.42 2.48 3.78
N PHE A 55 8.17 2.54 3.36
CA PHE A 55 7.60 1.61 2.39
C PHE A 55 6.96 2.35 1.21
N SER A 56 6.89 1.67 0.08
CA SER A 56 6.17 2.09 -1.11
C SER A 56 5.56 0.87 -1.80
N PHE A 57 4.27 0.95 -2.07
CA PHE A 57 3.53 -0.05 -2.82
C PHE A 57 2.72 0.61 -3.92
N ASP A 58 2.88 0.13 -5.14
CA ASP A 58 2.16 0.62 -6.31
C ASP A 58 1.23 -0.51 -6.82
N PRO A 59 -0.09 -0.37 -6.60
CA PRO A 59 -1.05 -1.39 -7.01
C PRO A 59 -1.17 -1.50 -8.54
N ASP A 60 -0.91 -0.41 -9.26
CA ASP A 60 -1.07 -0.34 -10.72
C ASP A 60 0.13 -0.91 -11.48
N ASN A 61 1.23 -1.10 -10.80
CA ASN A 61 2.48 -1.63 -11.38
C ASN A 61 2.37 -3.11 -11.81
N GLY A 62 1.33 -3.84 -11.38
CA GLY A 62 1.13 -5.26 -11.72
C GLY A 62 2.15 -6.23 -11.11
N THR A 63 3.19 -5.74 -10.46
CA THR A 63 4.26 -6.59 -9.90
C THR A 63 3.94 -7.13 -8.51
N ARG A 64 2.96 -6.57 -7.81
CA ARG A 64 2.63 -6.86 -6.41
C ARG A 64 3.84 -6.82 -5.47
N MET A 65 4.78 -5.93 -5.74
CA MET A 65 6.01 -5.80 -4.96
C MET A 65 5.94 -4.61 -4.02
N LEU A 66 6.08 -4.88 -2.73
CA LEU A 66 6.27 -3.86 -1.70
C LEU A 66 7.77 -3.55 -1.58
N SER A 67 8.13 -2.30 -1.80
CA SER A 67 9.50 -1.81 -1.56
C SER A 67 9.61 -1.30 -0.13
N ILE A 68 10.62 -1.75 0.59
CA ILE A 68 10.92 -1.31 1.97
C ILE A 68 12.37 -0.85 2.03
N SER A 69 12.61 0.27 2.67
CA SER A 69 13.95 0.84 2.86
C SER A 69 14.16 1.19 4.32
N LYS A 70 15.28 0.75 4.89
CA LYS A 70 15.69 1.14 6.25
C LYS A 70 16.15 2.60 6.25
N LEU A 71 15.62 3.39 7.16
CA LEU A 71 15.91 4.84 7.26
C LEU A 71 17.13 5.15 8.10
N SER A 72 17.51 4.26 9.02
CA SER A 72 18.61 4.46 9.95
C SER A 72 19.68 3.39 9.80
N GLY A 73 20.97 3.77 9.91
CA GLY A 73 22.10 2.87 9.78
C GLY A 73 22.44 2.56 8.32
N ALA A 74 22.93 1.34 8.05
CA ALA A 74 23.18 0.90 6.69
C ALA A 74 21.87 0.86 5.90
N ARG A 75 21.81 1.61 4.80
CA ARG A 75 20.64 1.63 3.90
C ARG A 75 20.48 0.26 3.26
N THR A 76 19.52 -0.49 3.76
CA THR A 76 19.14 -1.78 3.20
C THR A 76 17.75 -1.65 2.61
N GLY A 77 17.60 -2.03 1.35
CA GLY A 77 16.33 -2.09 0.66
C GLY A 77 15.88 -3.53 0.49
N TYR A 78 14.60 -3.78 0.64
CA TYR A 78 13.95 -5.07 0.43
C TYR A 78 12.81 -4.92 -0.56
N MET A 79 12.62 -5.91 -1.39
CA MET A 79 11.41 -6.05 -2.20
C MET A 79 10.70 -7.32 -1.78
N VAL A 80 9.46 -7.17 -1.35
CA VAL A 80 8.67 -8.27 -0.78
C VAL A 80 7.40 -8.47 -1.59
N LEU A 81 7.13 -9.70 -1.95
CA LEU A 81 5.91 -10.05 -2.68
C LEU A 81 4.70 -9.95 -1.76
N VAL A 82 3.72 -9.16 -2.18
CA VAL A 82 2.38 -9.12 -1.57
C VAL A 82 1.59 -10.32 -2.07
N SER A 83 1.20 -11.21 -1.17
CA SER A 83 0.49 -12.43 -1.52
C SER A 83 -0.95 -12.15 -1.95
N ASP A 84 -1.60 -11.19 -1.29
CA ASP A 84 -2.96 -10.77 -1.59
C ASP A 84 -3.22 -9.33 -1.18
N THR A 85 -4.23 -8.71 -1.78
CA THR A 85 -4.69 -7.37 -1.44
C THR A 85 -6.17 -7.44 -1.15
N GLU A 86 -6.56 -7.04 0.06
CA GLU A 86 -7.96 -7.06 0.53
C GLU A 86 -8.48 -5.64 0.74
N ASP A 87 -9.80 -5.52 0.77
CA ASP A 87 -10.46 -4.30 1.20
C ASP A 87 -10.04 -3.92 2.63
N PRO A 88 -9.98 -2.63 2.96
CA PRO A 88 -9.56 -2.19 4.28
C PRO A 88 -10.57 -2.66 5.32
N LYS A 89 -10.07 -3.23 6.41
CA LYS A 89 -10.91 -3.44 7.60
C LYS A 89 -11.23 -2.09 8.25
N PRO A 90 -12.38 -1.95 8.91
CA PRO A 90 -12.71 -0.73 9.61
C PRO A 90 -11.63 -0.39 10.64
N SER A 91 -10.83 0.59 10.34
CA SER A 91 -9.75 1.09 11.19
C SER A 91 -9.41 2.49 10.74
N ASP A 92 -9.24 3.40 11.69
CA ASP A 92 -8.91 4.80 11.40
C ASP A 92 -7.40 5.02 11.23
N GLN A 93 -6.58 3.98 11.40
CA GLN A 93 -5.13 4.11 11.43
C GLN A 93 -4.44 2.97 10.67
N ASN A 94 -3.32 3.31 10.06
CA ASN A 94 -2.42 2.33 9.46
C ASN A 94 -1.87 1.38 10.55
N ARG A 95 -1.84 0.08 10.26
CA ARG A 95 -1.42 -0.96 11.22
C ARG A 95 -0.59 -2.04 10.57
N LEU A 96 0.42 -2.52 11.30
CA LEU A 96 1.08 -3.80 11.02
C LEU A 96 0.44 -4.89 11.87
N ILE A 97 0.13 -6.02 11.25
CA ILE A 97 -0.33 -7.22 11.93
C ILE A 97 0.86 -8.17 12.00
N LEU A 98 1.30 -8.46 13.22
CA LEU A 98 2.38 -9.40 13.48
C LEU A 98 1.80 -10.71 14.02
N GLU A 99 2.34 -11.81 13.57
CA GLU A 99 2.02 -13.15 14.02
C GLU A 99 3.28 -13.79 14.62
N ALA A 100 3.20 -14.19 15.87
CA ALA A 100 4.30 -14.92 16.51
C ALA A 100 4.26 -16.39 16.09
N THR A 101 5.42 -16.91 15.72
CA THR A 101 5.62 -18.31 15.38
C THR A 101 6.76 -18.87 16.23
N THR A 102 7.03 -20.16 16.11
CA THR A 102 8.20 -20.80 16.76
C THR A 102 9.53 -20.21 16.30
N ASP A 103 9.57 -19.64 15.09
CA ASP A 103 10.77 -19.14 14.43
C ASP A 103 10.92 -17.61 14.53
N GLY A 104 10.00 -16.94 15.22
CA GLY A 104 10.02 -15.49 15.42
C GLY A 104 8.71 -14.80 15.08
N SER A 105 8.76 -13.49 14.99
CA SER A 105 7.61 -12.66 14.64
C SER A 105 7.55 -12.43 13.12
N TYR A 106 6.39 -12.63 12.52
CA TYR A 106 6.13 -12.39 11.10
C TYR A 106 5.11 -11.28 10.92
N ILE A 107 5.37 -10.39 9.96
CA ILE A 107 4.38 -9.43 9.51
C ILE A 107 3.44 -10.17 8.55
N SER A 108 2.20 -10.42 8.98
CA SER A 108 1.19 -11.13 8.18
C SER A 108 0.35 -10.19 7.33
N ALA A 109 0.18 -8.94 7.76
CA ALA A 109 -0.55 -7.93 7.00
C ALA A 109 -0.11 -6.51 7.33
N MET A 110 -0.33 -5.61 6.37
CA MET A 110 -0.22 -4.17 6.54
C MET A 110 -1.55 -3.55 6.16
N GLN A 111 -2.25 -2.99 7.14
CA GLN A 111 -3.53 -2.31 6.94
C GLN A 111 -3.28 -0.84 6.65
N LEU A 112 -3.73 -0.37 5.51
CA LEU A 112 -3.54 0.98 4.99
C LEU A 112 -4.90 1.62 4.65
N PRO A 113 -5.73 1.96 5.64
CA PRO A 113 -7.06 2.50 5.41
C PRO A 113 -7.04 3.83 4.65
N GLU A 114 -6.00 4.65 4.80
CA GLU A 114 -5.81 5.89 4.03
C GLU A 114 -5.72 5.63 2.51
N PHE A 115 -5.23 4.45 2.12
CA PHE A 115 -5.11 4.03 0.73
C PHE A 115 -6.19 3.03 0.32
N GLY A 116 -7.15 2.75 1.20
CA GLY A 116 -8.25 1.83 0.93
C GLY A 116 -7.83 0.39 0.70
N MET A 117 -6.75 -0.09 1.35
CA MET A 117 -6.24 -1.44 1.10
C MET A 117 -5.62 -2.09 2.34
N THR A 118 -5.58 -3.42 2.31
CA THR A 118 -4.81 -4.26 3.23
C THR A 118 -3.91 -5.17 2.42
N LEU A 119 -2.62 -5.07 2.63
CA LEU A 119 -1.62 -5.94 2.01
C LEU A 119 -1.42 -7.18 2.88
N ARG A 120 -1.47 -8.37 2.28
CA ARG A 120 -1.22 -9.64 2.93
C ARG A 120 0.14 -10.21 2.54
N PHE A 121 0.78 -10.86 3.49
CA PHE A 121 2.08 -11.51 3.31
C PHE A 121 2.01 -12.98 3.72
N THR A 122 2.84 -13.80 3.10
CA THR A 122 2.92 -15.22 3.45
C THR A 122 3.60 -15.40 4.80
N VAL A 123 2.95 -16.14 5.69
CA VAL A 123 3.48 -16.54 7.00
C VAL A 123 3.56 -18.06 7.04
N PRO A 124 4.62 -18.66 7.63
CA PRO A 124 4.69 -20.10 7.84
C PRO A 124 3.52 -20.63 8.68
N SER A 125 3.10 -21.84 8.41
CA SER A 125 1.86 -22.44 8.93
C SER A 125 1.80 -22.68 10.44
N HIS A 126 2.85 -22.37 11.20
CA HIS A 126 2.98 -22.65 12.64
C HIS A 126 2.77 -21.37 13.48
N THR A 127 1.67 -20.64 13.24
CA THR A 127 1.38 -19.40 13.96
C THR A 127 0.80 -19.70 15.35
N THR A 128 1.38 -19.14 16.40
CA THR A 128 0.94 -19.34 17.79
C THR A 128 0.12 -18.16 18.32
N GLU A 129 0.43 -16.93 17.92
CA GLU A 129 -0.22 -15.72 18.44
C GLU A 129 -0.25 -14.59 17.40
N ARG A 130 -1.32 -13.80 17.42
CA ARG A 130 -1.46 -12.62 16.57
C ARG A 130 -1.31 -11.34 17.38
N GLN A 131 -0.36 -10.51 17.00
CA GLN A 131 -0.15 -9.19 17.59
C GLN A 131 -0.47 -8.09 16.56
N ILE A 132 -0.97 -6.96 17.04
CA ILE A 132 -1.30 -5.80 16.21
C ILE A 132 -0.40 -4.64 16.63
N ALA A 133 0.38 -4.12 15.70
CA ALA A 133 1.17 -2.92 15.87
C ALA A 133 0.68 -1.81 14.93
N LYS A 134 0.80 -0.56 15.36
CA LYS A 134 0.44 0.58 14.51
C LYS A 134 1.47 0.74 13.40
N ALA A 135 0.98 0.83 12.16
CA ALA A 135 1.76 1.29 11.02
C ALA A 135 1.46 2.77 10.77
N GLY A 136 2.43 3.53 10.41
CA GLY A 136 2.34 4.98 10.22
C GLY A 136 3.62 5.62 10.66
N THR A 137 3.55 6.55 11.58
CA THR A 137 4.74 7.20 12.13
C THR A 137 5.51 6.27 13.08
N THR A 138 4.81 5.32 13.75
CA THR A 138 5.44 4.41 14.71
C THR A 138 4.68 3.09 14.75
N ALA A 139 5.32 1.99 14.41
CA ALA A 139 4.83 0.65 14.70
C ALA A 139 5.62 0.10 15.88
N THR A 140 4.96 -0.11 17.02
CA THR A 140 5.57 -0.74 18.19
C THR A 140 5.16 -2.20 18.22
N ALA A 141 6.07 -3.07 17.83
CA ALA A 141 5.92 -4.49 18.09
C ALA A 141 6.33 -4.74 19.55
N SER A 142 5.35 -4.99 20.42
CA SER A 142 5.60 -5.44 21.78
C SER A 142 5.92 -6.95 21.70
N GLY A 143 7.20 -7.26 21.51
CA GLY A 143 7.67 -8.64 21.64
C GLY A 143 7.86 -8.97 23.11
N GLN A 144 7.32 -10.08 23.55
CA GLN A 144 7.78 -10.75 24.75
C GLN A 144 8.88 -11.74 24.42
#